data_1c943f5d276a46b0ce9510245eebfb2e
#
_entry.id   1c943f5d276a46b0ce9510245eebfb2e
#
_cell.length_a   1.000
_cell.length_b   1.000
_cell.length_c   1.000
_cell.angle_alpha   90.00
_cell.angle_beta   90.00
_cell.angle_gamma   90.00
#
_symmetry.space_group_name_H-M   'P 1'
#
loop_
_entity.id
_entity.type
_entity.pdbx_description
1 polymer ?
#
loop_
_entity_poly.entity_id
_entity_poly.type
_entity_poly.pdbx_seq_one_letter_code
_entity_poly.pdbx_strand_id
1 'polypeptide(L)'
;GVTTGIYKRFGEFDKVNAKVEVVTTGLWSGDTGSLTAAFTSSTQVAAASGDYYYNVYNANPASDTSAEVQFGVAYGHVNGSGSVSLANSDDALLASKATYAQYKSILLDPTDSKFSFENGSGVATDSNDIYAVNINRARYREKMDPGNWSLNLSGSNGLFKFIDDSGKKFGDTLGKAGRVFKVVSGSLNLGTENAATINSTTSSGNEGFGLFYPDRGIIILNPSAIGATVGDIAGQGNVSGSLSVSAEQENHKLLVNSIDLGADFQARRTENVSTQHFFVRATNREFNYSNNPTYVNTNGTFAETTFETDPKTYITTVGLLNDANELI
;
A
#
# COMPACT_ATOMS: atom_id res chain seq x y z
N GLY A 1 53.50 -8.58 3.48
CA GLY A 1 53.42 -7.73 2.33
C GLY A 1 52.00 -7.13 2.26
N VAL A 2 51.88 -5.83 2.41
CA VAL A 2 50.62 -5.13 2.19
C VAL A 2 50.35 -5.23 0.70
N THR A 3 49.39 -6.03 0.31
CA THR A 3 48.83 -5.98 -1.02
C THR A 3 48.14 -4.61 -1.15
N THR A 4 48.84 -3.66 -1.73
CA THR A 4 48.25 -2.40 -2.16
C THR A 4 47.22 -2.78 -3.22
N GLY A 5 45.96 -2.81 -2.82
CA GLY A 5 44.84 -2.99 -3.77
C GLY A 5 44.94 -1.92 -4.84
N ILE A 6 44.79 -2.33 -6.08
CA ILE A 6 44.74 -1.38 -7.19
C ILE A 6 43.37 -0.67 -7.07
N TYR A 7 43.38 0.59 -6.67
CA TYR A 7 42.19 1.42 -6.62
C TYR A 7 42.40 2.71 -7.40
N LYS A 8 41.31 3.21 -7.95
CA LYS A 8 41.25 4.49 -8.66
C LYS A 8 40.38 5.46 -7.87
N ARG A 9 40.93 6.62 -7.55
CA ARG A 9 40.12 7.73 -7.03
C ARG A 9 39.31 8.34 -8.13
N PHE A 10 38.13 8.84 -7.81
CA PHE A 10 37.34 9.64 -8.74
C PHE A 10 38.13 10.86 -9.18
N GLY A 11 38.19 11.06 -10.48
CA GLY A 11 38.87 12.17 -11.13
C GLY A 11 37.87 13.11 -11.84
N GLU A 12 38.43 14.15 -12.44
CA GLU A 12 37.64 15.19 -13.13
C GLU A 12 36.75 14.64 -14.27
N PHE A 13 37.16 13.52 -14.88
CA PHE A 13 36.42 12.89 -16.00
C PHE A 13 35.45 11.79 -15.56
N ASP A 14 35.49 11.43 -14.30
CA ASP A 14 34.56 10.44 -13.75
C ASP A 14 33.24 11.15 -13.39
N LYS A 15 32.13 10.48 -13.63
CA LYS A 15 30.81 11.05 -13.39
C LYS A 15 30.07 10.26 -12.32
N VAL A 16 29.49 10.99 -11.37
CA VAL A 16 28.52 10.46 -10.43
C VAL A 16 27.15 11.06 -10.81
N ASN A 17 26.20 10.19 -11.10
CA ASN A 17 24.83 10.62 -11.39
C ASN A 17 23.92 10.03 -10.32
N ALA A 18 23.32 10.91 -9.51
CA ALA A 18 22.31 10.54 -8.52
C ALA A 18 20.92 10.74 -9.12
N LYS A 19 20.08 9.72 -9.05
CA LYS A 19 18.72 9.73 -9.54
C LYS A 19 17.79 9.13 -8.50
N VAL A 20 16.64 9.74 -8.31
CA VAL A 20 15.53 9.13 -7.58
C VAL A 20 14.60 8.49 -8.59
N GLU A 21 14.40 7.20 -8.45
CA GLU A 21 13.51 6.41 -9.29
C GLU A 21 12.29 5.99 -8.48
N VAL A 22 11.11 6.06 -9.10
CA VAL A 22 9.87 5.56 -8.52
C VAL A 22 9.70 4.12 -8.98
N VAL A 23 9.63 3.20 -8.03
CA VAL A 23 9.39 1.78 -8.30
C VAL A 23 7.97 1.44 -7.84
N THR A 24 7.18 0.87 -8.75
CA THR A 24 5.81 0.43 -8.49
C THR A 24 5.76 -1.10 -8.48
N THR A 25 5.19 -1.68 -7.43
CA THR A 25 5.04 -3.14 -7.28
C THR A 25 3.64 -3.49 -6.78
N GLY A 26 3.26 -4.78 -6.86
CA GLY A 26 2.04 -5.27 -6.23
C GLY A 26 2.02 -5.00 -4.72
N LEU A 27 0.84 -4.74 -4.17
CA LEU A 27 0.68 -4.37 -2.76
C LEU A 27 0.69 -5.59 -1.84
N TRP A 28 0.10 -6.71 -2.28
CA TRP A 28 -0.19 -7.86 -1.43
C TRP A 28 1.02 -8.77 -1.21
N SER A 29 0.88 -9.75 -0.33
CA SER A 29 1.93 -10.75 -0.07
C SER A 29 2.43 -11.38 -1.36
N GLY A 30 3.76 -11.58 -1.46
CA GLY A 30 4.39 -12.05 -2.69
C GLY A 30 4.42 -11.03 -3.83
N ASP A 31 4.28 -9.73 -3.51
CA ASP A 31 4.26 -8.62 -4.46
C ASP A 31 3.18 -8.75 -5.54
N THR A 32 2.08 -9.49 -5.22
CA THR A 32 0.94 -9.62 -6.13
C THR A 32 0.12 -8.34 -6.17
N GLY A 33 -0.45 -8.04 -7.33
CA GLY A 33 -1.29 -6.85 -7.53
C GLY A 33 -2.76 -7.07 -7.24
N SER A 34 -3.22 -8.30 -7.03
CA SER A 34 -4.63 -8.66 -6.82
C SER A 34 -4.76 -9.60 -5.63
N LEU A 35 -5.76 -9.34 -4.79
CA LEU A 35 -6.22 -10.21 -3.71
C LEU A 35 -7.63 -10.68 -4.06
N THR A 36 -7.78 -11.97 -4.31
CA THR A 36 -9.03 -12.57 -4.85
C THR A 36 -9.91 -13.22 -3.79
N ALA A 37 -9.45 -13.31 -2.54
CA ALA A 37 -10.19 -13.84 -1.43
C ALA A 37 -9.85 -13.10 -0.14
N ALA A 38 -10.82 -12.98 0.76
CA ALA A 38 -10.69 -12.30 2.05
C ALA A 38 -11.01 -13.26 3.19
N PHE A 39 -9.97 -13.78 3.84
CA PHE A 39 -10.12 -14.71 4.96
C PHE A 39 -10.01 -13.99 6.29
N THR A 40 -10.83 -14.41 7.28
CA THR A 40 -10.76 -13.93 8.66
C THR A 40 -10.36 -15.06 9.60
N SER A 41 -9.84 -14.71 10.77
CA SER A 41 -9.51 -15.70 11.82
C SER A 41 -10.70 -15.88 12.77
N SER A 42 -11.20 -17.11 12.94
CA SER A 42 -12.24 -17.42 13.92
C SER A 42 -11.77 -17.15 15.36
N THR A 43 -10.48 -17.31 15.63
CA THR A 43 -9.89 -17.01 16.94
C THR A 43 -9.93 -15.50 17.23
N GLN A 44 -9.68 -14.65 16.24
CA GLN A 44 -9.80 -13.21 16.40
C GLN A 44 -11.26 -12.78 16.56
N VAL A 45 -12.17 -13.35 15.78
CA VAL A 45 -13.60 -13.05 15.86
C VAL A 45 -14.15 -13.35 17.26
N ALA A 46 -13.71 -14.45 17.88
CA ALA A 46 -14.11 -14.82 19.23
C ALA A 46 -13.38 -14.05 20.36
N ALA A 47 -12.35 -13.29 20.05
CA ALA A 47 -11.60 -12.49 21.00
C ALA A 47 -12.14 -11.05 21.11
N ALA A 48 -11.84 -10.36 22.19
CA ALA A 48 -12.20 -8.94 22.38
C ALA A 48 -11.68 -8.00 21.26
N SER A 49 -10.62 -8.39 20.54
CA SER A 49 -10.15 -7.64 19.36
C SER A 49 -11.14 -7.70 18.19
N GLY A 50 -11.96 -8.74 18.09
CA GLY A 50 -13.01 -8.87 17.09
C GLY A 50 -14.12 -7.83 17.22
N ASP A 51 -14.31 -7.26 18.42
CA ASP A 51 -15.27 -6.18 18.64
C ASP A 51 -14.87 -4.86 17.95
N TYR A 52 -13.58 -4.69 17.66
CA TYR A 52 -13.05 -3.47 17.05
C TYR A 52 -12.81 -3.59 15.55
N TYR A 53 -12.24 -4.73 15.11
CA TYR A 53 -11.83 -4.93 13.73
C TYR A 53 -11.61 -6.41 13.39
N TYR A 54 -11.65 -6.73 12.11
CA TYR A 54 -11.20 -8.02 11.60
C TYR A 54 -9.97 -7.85 10.73
N ASN A 55 -8.95 -8.68 10.99
CA ASN A 55 -7.84 -8.84 10.08
C ASN A 55 -8.25 -9.70 8.89
N VAL A 56 -7.90 -9.25 7.71
CA VAL A 56 -8.09 -10.00 6.46
C VAL A 56 -6.77 -10.56 6.01
N TYR A 57 -6.77 -11.86 5.72
CA TYR A 57 -5.62 -12.65 5.32
C TYR A 57 -5.73 -13.03 3.84
N ASN A 58 -4.58 -13.25 3.20
CA ASN A 58 -4.49 -13.77 1.82
C ASN A 58 -4.83 -15.26 1.69
N ALA A 59 -4.79 -16.00 2.78
CA ALA A 59 -5.11 -17.42 2.86
C ALA A 59 -5.80 -17.73 4.19
N ASN A 60 -6.44 -18.90 4.31
CA ASN A 60 -7.12 -19.27 5.54
C ASN A 60 -6.12 -19.53 6.68
N PRO A 61 -6.07 -18.69 7.73
CA PRO A 61 -5.08 -18.82 8.81
C PRO A 61 -5.28 -20.05 9.69
N ALA A 62 -6.42 -20.74 9.61
CA ALA A 62 -6.66 -21.99 10.34
C ALA A 62 -6.01 -23.21 9.66
N SER A 63 -5.77 -23.15 8.37
CA SER A 63 -5.24 -24.30 7.57
C SER A 63 -3.91 -23.99 6.88
N ASP A 64 -3.53 -22.72 6.76
CA ASP A 64 -2.32 -22.30 6.07
C ASP A 64 -1.43 -21.46 7.01
N THR A 65 -0.26 -22.00 7.36
CA THR A 65 0.73 -21.33 8.22
C THR A 65 1.44 -20.17 7.55
N SER A 66 1.33 -20.04 6.22
CA SER A 66 1.86 -18.92 5.44
C SER A 66 0.85 -17.77 5.28
N ALA A 67 -0.33 -17.88 5.89
CA ALA A 67 -1.34 -16.84 5.86
C ALA A 67 -0.83 -15.57 6.55
N GLU A 68 -0.86 -14.45 5.82
CA GLU A 68 -0.41 -13.15 6.29
C GLU A 68 -1.53 -12.13 6.26
N VAL A 69 -1.54 -11.25 7.26
CA VAL A 69 -2.48 -10.13 7.31
C VAL A 69 -2.18 -9.15 6.18
N GLN A 70 -3.18 -8.88 5.36
CA GLN A 70 -3.13 -7.92 4.26
C GLN A 70 -3.65 -6.55 4.70
N PHE A 71 -4.80 -6.52 5.34
CA PHE A 71 -5.42 -5.29 5.88
C PHE A 71 -6.37 -5.63 7.02
N GLY A 72 -6.80 -4.60 7.75
CA GLY A 72 -7.86 -4.70 8.76
C GLY A 72 -9.09 -3.90 8.30
N VAL A 73 -10.26 -4.39 8.68
CA VAL A 73 -11.55 -3.70 8.47
C VAL A 73 -12.16 -3.39 9.81
N ALA A 74 -12.54 -2.13 10.02
CA ALA A 74 -13.19 -1.67 11.24
C ALA A 74 -14.45 -0.86 10.90
N TYR A 75 -15.40 -0.84 11.83
CA TYR A 75 -16.57 0.02 11.78
C TYR A 75 -16.53 1.01 12.94
N GLY A 76 -16.74 2.28 12.67
CA GLY A 76 -16.79 3.35 13.66
C GLY A 76 -18.08 4.12 13.59
N HIS A 77 -18.61 4.55 14.77
CA HIS A 77 -19.78 5.41 14.87
C HIS A 77 -19.57 6.46 15.98
N VAL A 78 -19.94 7.72 15.70
CA VAL A 78 -19.72 8.87 16.62
C VAL A 78 -20.25 8.60 18.02
N ASN A 79 -21.43 8.01 18.14
CA ASN A 79 -22.10 7.73 19.42
C ASN A 79 -22.00 6.27 19.86
N GLY A 80 -21.27 5.43 19.08
CA GLY A 80 -21.09 4.02 19.43
C GLY A 80 -22.22 3.09 18.96
N SER A 81 -23.14 3.54 18.10
CA SER A 81 -24.18 2.66 17.53
C SER A 81 -23.54 1.50 16.75
N GLY A 82 -24.23 0.36 16.71
CA GLY A 82 -23.77 -0.83 15.99
C GLY A 82 -22.51 -1.46 16.62
N SER A 83 -22.33 -1.38 17.94
CA SER A 83 -21.22 -2.04 18.62
C SER A 83 -21.55 -2.49 20.05
N VAL A 84 -20.75 -3.38 20.59
CA VAL A 84 -20.82 -3.84 21.99
C VAL A 84 -20.26 -2.81 22.96
N SER A 85 -20.74 -2.87 24.21
CA SER A 85 -20.09 -2.21 25.34
C SER A 85 -18.86 -3.01 25.77
N LEU A 86 -17.73 -2.33 25.94
CA LEU A 86 -16.44 -2.95 26.29
C LEU A 86 -16.26 -3.16 27.79
N ALA A 87 -17.14 -2.60 28.62
CA ALA A 87 -17.10 -2.78 30.06
C ALA A 87 -18.50 -2.66 30.66
N ASN A 88 -18.96 -3.76 31.28
CA ASN A 88 -20.07 -3.83 32.23
C ASN A 88 -21.20 -2.76 32.08
N SER A 89 -21.78 -2.64 30.90
CA SER A 89 -22.90 -1.71 30.62
C SER A 89 -22.58 -0.20 30.66
N ASP A 90 -21.32 0.20 30.60
CA ASP A 90 -20.99 1.62 30.47
C ASP A 90 -21.07 2.06 28.99
N ASP A 91 -22.13 2.77 28.64
CA ASP A 91 -22.38 3.29 27.28
C ASP A 91 -21.27 4.22 26.75
N ALA A 92 -20.37 4.68 27.62
CA ALA A 92 -19.24 5.49 27.23
C ALA A 92 -18.11 4.69 26.56
N LEU A 93 -18.07 3.36 26.80
CA LEU A 93 -16.99 2.47 26.33
C LEU A 93 -17.46 1.54 25.20
N LEU A 94 -18.02 2.11 24.15
CA LEU A 94 -18.49 1.38 22.95
C LEU A 94 -17.36 1.22 21.92
N ALA A 95 -17.19 0.03 21.37
CA ALA A 95 -16.12 -0.30 20.43
C ALA A 95 -16.15 0.60 19.19
N SER A 96 -17.30 0.79 18.57
CA SER A 96 -17.43 1.65 17.37
C SER A 96 -17.17 3.13 17.67
N LYS A 97 -17.45 3.59 18.89
CA LYS A 97 -17.14 4.96 19.33
C LYS A 97 -15.62 5.16 19.44
N ALA A 98 -14.93 4.20 20.05
CA ALA A 98 -13.47 4.23 20.17
C ALA A 98 -12.80 4.19 18.80
N THR A 99 -13.29 3.34 17.88
CA THR A 99 -12.80 3.24 16.50
C THR A 99 -12.99 4.56 15.73
N TYR A 100 -14.18 5.17 15.79
CA TYR A 100 -14.44 6.44 15.12
C TYR A 100 -13.51 7.55 15.63
N ALA A 101 -13.38 7.66 16.96
CA ALA A 101 -12.52 8.64 17.61
C ALA A 101 -11.04 8.46 17.23
N GLN A 102 -10.57 7.22 17.14
CA GLN A 102 -9.21 6.90 16.73
C GLN A 102 -8.91 7.37 15.29
N TYR A 103 -9.75 6.98 14.33
CA TYR A 103 -9.53 7.39 12.94
C TYR A 103 -9.71 8.90 12.74
N LYS A 104 -10.67 9.51 13.43
CA LYS A 104 -10.83 10.96 13.46
C LYS A 104 -9.54 11.65 13.93
N SER A 105 -8.95 11.21 15.04
CA SER A 105 -7.74 11.83 15.60
C SER A 105 -6.51 11.71 14.71
N ILE A 106 -6.45 10.66 13.86
CA ILE A 106 -5.31 10.39 12.96
C ILE A 106 -5.46 11.12 11.63
N LEU A 107 -6.69 11.26 11.11
CA LEU A 107 -6.94 11.65 9.72
C LEU A 107 -7.51 13.05 9.56
N LEU A 108 -8.22 13.58 10.55
CA LEU A 108 -8.89 14.87 10.47
C LEU A 108 -8.15 15.97 11.23
N ASP A 109 -8.51 17.21 10.95
CA ASP A 109 -8.10 18.35 11.77
C ASP A 109 -8.73 18.23 13.16
N PRO A 110 -8.02 18.66 14.23
CA PRO A 110 -8.61 18.71 15.58
C PRO A 110 -9.90 19.54 15.70
N THR A 111 -10.10 20.49 14.77
CA THR A 111 -11.31 21.30 14.69
C THR A 111 -12.49 20.60 14.02
N ASP A 112 -12.22 19.55 13.22
CA ASP A 112 -13.27 18.79 12.56
C ASP A 112 -13.99 17.90 13.57
N SER A 113 -15.30 17.96 13.59
CA SER A 113 -16.13 17.14 14.48
C SER A 113 -16.39 15.74 13.94
N LYS A 114 -16.50 15.61 12.61
CA LYS A 114 -16.87 14.37 11.91
C LYS A 114 -16.14 14.23 10.59
N PHE A 115 -16.16 13.01 10.06
CA PHE A 115 -15.84 12.77 8.65
C PHE A 115 -16.93 13.35 7.78
N SER A 116 -16.56 14.04 6.71
CA SER A 116 -17.45 14.63 5.74
C SER A 116 -17.16 14.09 4.35
N PHE A 117 -18.20 13.72 3.62
CA PHE A 117 -18.10 13.22 2.26
C PHE A 117 -18.83 14.16 1.32
N GLU A 118 -18.18 14.51 0.20
CA GLU A 118 -18.78 15.44 -0.76
C GLU A 118 -19.90 14.77 -1.54
N ASN A 119 -21.07 15.39 -1.53
CA ASN A 119 -22.23 14.93 -2.29
C ASN A 119 -22.13 15.32 -3.78
N GLY A 120 -23.13 14.92 -4.59
CA GLY A 120 -23.15 15.19 -6.03
C GLY A 120 -23.22 16.68 -6.41
N SER A 121 -23.52 17.55 -5.46
CA SER A 121 -23.52 19.02 -5.65
C SER A 121 -22.20 19.66 -5.19
N GLY A 122 -21.21 18.86 -4.80
CA GLY A 122 -19.92 19.36 -4.31
C GLY A 122 -19.92 19.88 -2.88
N VAL A 123 -20.99 19.60 -2.11
CA VAL A 123 -21.13 20.00 -0.71
C VAL A 123 -20.71 18.86 0.20
N ALA A 124 -19.82 19.15 1.16
CA ALA A 124 -19.42 18.18 2.17
C ALA A 124 -20.57 17.90 3.14
N THR A 125 -20.91 16.63 3.33
CA THR A 125 -21.97 16.16 4.23
C THR A 125 -21.34 15.29 5.32
N ASP A 126 -21.62 15.63 6.58
CA ASP A 126 -21.11 14.92 7.74
C ASP A 126 -21.71 13.52 7.87
N SER A 127 -20.87 12.54 8.17
CA SER A 127 -21.29 11.18 8.47
C SER A 127 -21.10 10.84 9.94
N ASN A 128 -22.10 10.15 10.50
CA ASN A 128 -22.03 9.64 11.87
C ASN A 128 -21.23 8.34 11.99
N ASP A 129 -21.03 7.64 10.88
CA ASP A 129 -20.35 6.36 10.85
C ASP A 129 -19.38 6.25 9.69
N ILE A 130 -18.44 5.34 9.83
CA ILE A 130 -17.39 5.04 8.85
C ILE A 130 -17.08 3.56 8.83
N TYR A 131 -16.71 3.04 7.66
CA TYR A 131 -15.85 1.88 7.55
C TYR A 131 -14.41 2.36 7.33
N ALA A 132 -13.48 1.70 8.00
CA ALA A 132 -12.05 1.92 7.80
C ALA A 132 -11.41 0.64 7.29
N VAL A 133 -10.82 0.71 6.09
CA VAL A 133 -9.94 -0.32 5.55
C VAL A 133 -8.51 0.16 5.75
N ASN A 134 -7.79 -0.51 6.64
CA ASN A 134 -6.44 -0.15 7.04
C ASN A 134 -5.44 -1.19 6.53
N ILE A 135 -4.70 -0.82 5.50
CA ILE A 135 -3.71 -1.69 4.87
C ILE A 135 -2.53 -1.90 5.82
N ASN A 136 -2.08 -3.14 5.96
CA ASN A 136 -0.94 -3.48 6.79
C ASN A 136 0.32 -2.72 6.29
N ARG A 137 1.02 -2.05 7.22
CA ARG A 137 2.23 -1.28 6.89
C ARG A 137 3.28 -2.10 6.14
N ALA A 138 3.43 -3.38 6.46
CA ALA A 138 4.35 -4.28 5.77
C ALA A 138 4.00 -4.45 4.27
N ARG A 139 2.74 -4.21 3.87
CA ARG A 139 2.28 -4.32 2.49
C ARG A 139 2.59 -3.04 1.71
N TYR A 140 2.16 -1.86 2.18
CA TYR A 140 2.35 -0.62 1.42
C TYR A 140 3.71 0.06 1.64
N ARG A 141 4.49 -0.32 2.66
CA ARG A 141 5.84 0.17 2.97
C ARG A 141 5.92 1.69 3.06
N GLU A 142 6.19 2.38 1.95
CA GLU A 142 6.23 3.83 1.89
C GLU A 142 4.82 4.41 1.70
N LYS A 143 4.15 4.05 0.62
CA LYS A 143 2.81 4.53 0.29
C LYS A 143 2.10 3.62 -0.70
N MET A 144 0.76 3.67 -0.69
CA MET A 144 -0.05 3.14 -1.78
C MET A 144 0.07 4.05 -3.00
N ASP A 145 -0.09 3.47 -4.18
CA ASP A 145 -0.02 4.21 -5.45
C ASP A 145 -1.40 4.78 -5.82
N PRO A 146 -1.60 6.12 -5.77
CA PRO A 146 -2.86 6.74 -6.16
C PRO A 146 -3.16 6.49 -7.65
N GLY A 147 -4.42 6.20 -7.95
CA GLY A 147 -4.86 5.88 -9.31
C GLY A 147 -4.51 4.45 -9.75
N ASN A 148 -4.00 3.62 -8.85
CA ASN A 148 -3.56 2.27 -9.15
C ASN A 148 -4.07 1.23 -8.15
N TRP A 149 -5.28 1.44 -7.63
CA TRP A 149 -6.00 0.48 -6.82
C TRP A 149 -7.48 0.46 -7.19
N SER A 150 -8.11 -0.70 -7.03
CA SER A 150 -9.56 -0.86 -7.16
C SER A 150 -10.05 -1.91 -6.19
N LEU A 151 -11.15 -1.60 -5.51
CA LEU A 151 -11.83 -2.47 -4.56
C LEU A 151 -13.18 -2.88 -5.14
N ASN A 152 -13.41 -4.17 -5.31
CA ASN A 152 -14.70 -4.71 -5.66
C ASN A 152 -15.51 -4.99 -4.41
N LEU A 153 -16.75 -4.52 -4.39
CA LEU A 153 -17.76 -4.87 -3.39
C LEU A 153 -18.96 -5.48 -4.07
N SER A 154 -19.49 -6.57 -3.53
CA SER A 154 -20.65 -7.26 -4.08
C SER A 154 -21.75 -7.44 -3.03
N GLY A 155 -22.98 -7.32 -3.45
CA GLY A 155 -24.18 -7.51 -2.65
C GLY A 155 -25.43 -7.70 -3.52
N SER A 156 -26.62 -7.51 -2.96
CA SER A 156 -27.89 -7.73 -3.65
C SER A 156 -28.10 -6.87 -4.89
N ASN A 157 -27.48 -5.70 -4.94
CA ASN A 157 -27.58 -4.78 -6.08
C ASN A 157 -26.55 -5.08 -7.18
N GLY A 158 -25.64 -6.04 -6.96
CA GLY A 158 -24.62 -6.46 -7.91
C GLY A 158 -23.19 -6.18 -7.47
N LEU A 159 -22.27 -6.23 -8.44
CA LEU A 159 -20.85 -5.99 -8.26
C LEU A 159 -20.53 -4.53 -8.60
N PHE A 160 -19.89 -3.84 -7.68
CA PHE A 160 -19.43 -2.47 -7.84
C PHE A 160 -17.93 -2.36 -7.62
N LYS A 161 -17.28 -1.59 -8.47
CA LYS A 161 -15.85 -1.32 -8.39
C LYS A 161 -15.62 0.11 -7.91
N PHE A 162 -14.81 0.26 -6.87
CA PHE A 162 -14.41 1.54 -6.29
C PHE A 162 -12.94 1.81 -6.55
N ILE A 163 -12.62 3.05 -6.89
CA ILE A 163 -11.29 3.56 -7.20
C ILE A 163 -11.13 4.94 -6.55
N ASP A 164 -9.96 5.55 -6.64
CA ASP A 164 -9.77 6.95 -6.28
C ASP A 164 -9.87 7.90 -7.50
N ASP A 165 -10.05 9.20 -7.22
CA ASP A 165 -10.21 10.23 -8.24
C ASP A 165 -8.89 10.91 -8.66
N SER A 166 -7.73 10.40 -8.23
CA SER A 166 -6.41 10.99 -8.50
C SER A 166 -6.12 11.14 -10.00
N GLY A 167 -6.56 10.18 -10.81
CA GLY A 167 -6.37 10.19 -12.26
C GLY A 167 -7.16 11.29 -13.00
N LYS A 168 -8.07 12.00 -12.33
CA LYS A 168 -8.89 13.09 -12.90
C LYS A 168 -8.62 14.44 -12.24
N LYS A 169 -7.87 14.48 -11.15
CA LYS A 169 -7.48 15.70 -10.46
C LYS A 169 -6.08 16.13 -10.83
N PHE A 170 -5.94 17.38 -11.24
CA PHE A 170 -4.65 18.04 -11.34
C PHE A 170 -4.26 18.58 -9.95
N GLY A 171 -3.28 17.95 -9.34
CA GLY A 171 -2.73 18.32 -8.03
C GLY A 171 -3.29 17.49 -6.87
N ASP A 172 -2.42 17.30 -5.87
CA ASP A 172 -2.77 16.59 -4.65
C ASP A 172 -3.67 17.47 -3.77
N THR A 173 -4.75 16.90 -3.26
CA THR A 173 -5.47 17.51 -2.16
C THR A 173 -4.70 17.19 -0.88
N LEU A 174 -4.12 18.20 -0.25
CA LEU A 174 -3.41 18.05 1.01
C LEU A 174 -4.38 18.25 2.17
N GLY A 175 -4.60 17.19 2.92
CA GLY A 175 -5.24 17.23 4.24
C GLY A 175 -4.18 17.23 5.35
N LYS A 176 -4.61 17.28 6.61
CA LYS A 176 -3.72 17.22 7.78
C LYS A 176 -2.97 15.89 7.90
N ALA A 177 -3.55 14.81 7.41
CA ALA A 177 -2.95 13.48 7.40
C ALA A 177 -2.08 13.18 6.17
N GLY A 178 -1.80 14.17 5.31
CA GLY A 178 -1.10 14.02 4.04
C GLY A 178 -2.04 14.13 2.85
N ARG A 179 -1.70 13.46 1.74
CA ARG A 179 -2.55 13.46 0.54
C ARG A 179 -3.86 12.75 0.81
N VAL A 180 -4.94 13.29 0.27
CA VAL A 180 -6.28 12.70 0.35
C VAL A 180 -6.98 12.79 -1.01
N PHE A 181 -7.61 11.68 -1.42
CA PHE A 181 -8.40 11.57 -2.64
C PHE A 181 -9.81 11.07 -2.30
N LYS A 182 -10.78 11.38 -3.16
CA LYS A 182 -12.14 10.85 -3.01
C LYS A 182 -12.20 9.42 -3.55
N VAL A 183 -12.96 8.59 -2.86
CA VAL A 183 -13.36 7.29 -3.39
C VAL A 183 -14.56 7.48 -4.31
N VAL A 184 -14.50 6.92 -5.50
CA VAL A 184 -15.52 7.01 -6.53
C VAL A 184 -15.81 5.64 -7.12
N SER A 185 -16.99 5.46 -7.69
CA SER A 185 -17.31 4.26 -8.47
C SER A 185 -16.71 4.38 -9.87
N GLY A 186 -16.01 3.35 -10.33
CA GLY A 186 -15.37 3.41 -11.64
C GLY A 186 -14.52 2.18 -11.97
N SER A 187 -13.72 2.28 -13.03
CA SER A 187 -12.79 1.24 -13.45
C SER A 187 -11.44 1.83 -13.82
N LEU A 188 -10.39 1.03 -13.63
CA LEU A 188 -9.04 1.34 -14.10
C LEU A 188 -8.78 0.63 -15.42
N ASN A 189 -8.25 1.34 -16.40
CA ASN A 189 -7.67 0.73 -17.57
C ASN A 189 -6.19 0.42 -17.28
N LEU A 190 -5.91 -0.82 -16.93
CA LEU A 190 -4.56 -1.29 -16.68
C LEU A 190 -3.72 -1.15 -17.96
N GLY A 191 -2.64 -0.39 -17.89
CA GLY A 191 -1.68 -0.21 -19.00
C GLY A 191 -1.60 1.21 -19.57
N THR A 192 -2.46 2.11 -19.15
CA THR A 192 -2.37 3.54 -19.53
C THR A 192 -2.36 4.37 -18.24
N GLU A 193 -1.31 5.11 -17.98
CA GLU A 193 -1.27 6.05 -16.85
C GLU A 193 -2.47 6.99 -16.92
N ASN A 194 -3.18 7.12 -15.80
CA ASN A 194 -4.35 7.99 -15.61
C ASN A 194 -5.62 7.67 -16.43
N ALA A 195 -5.80 6.43 -16.88
CA ALA A 195 -6.99 6.04 -17.65
C ALA A 195 -8.12 5.47 -16.76
N ALA A 196 -8.38 6.10 -15.62
CA ALA A 196 -9.54 5.79 -14.80
C ALA A 196 -10.81 6.31 -15.47
N THR A 197 -11.83 5.45 -15.59
CA THR A 197 -13.19 5.85 -15.98
C THR A 197 -14.02 5.96 -14.71
N ILE A 198 -14.43 7.19 -14.36
CA ILE A 198 -15.34 7.43 -13.24
C ILE A 198 -16.79 7.24 -13.72
N ASN A 199 -17.50 6.28 -13.12
CA ASN A 199 -18.90 6.01 -13.40
C ASN A 199 -19.79 6.91 -12.56
N SER A 200 -19.50 7.06 -11.28
CA SER A 200 -20.20 7.96 -10.37
C SER A 200 -19.28 8.45 -9.27
N THR A 201 -19.47 9.70 -8.85
CA THR A 201 -18.82 10.31 -7.69
C THR A 201 -19.62 10.12 -6.41
N THR A 202 -20.88 9.72 -6.53
CA THR A 202 -21.80 9.56 -5.39
C THR A 202 -22.69 8.34 -5.57
N SER A 203 -23.26 7.87 -4.46
CA SER A 203 -24.31 6.84 -4.42
C SER A 203 -25.64 7.33 -5.05
N SER A 204 -26.57 6.41 -5.21
CA SER A 204 -27.97 6.75 -5.59
C SER A 204 -28.65 7.69 -4.57
N GLY A 205 -28.20 7.69 -3.31
CA GLY A 205 -28.63 8.62 -2.26
C GLY A 205 -27.96 9.99 -2.32
N ASN A 206 -27.17 10.29 -3.35
CA ASN A 206 -26.42 11.53 -3.52
C ASN A 206 -25.36 11.80 -2.44
N GLU A 207 -24.79 10.73 -1.86
CA GLU A 207 -23.73 10.79 -0.85
C GLU A 207 -22.42 10.30 -1.42
N GLY A 208 -21.31 10.94 -1.05
CA GLY A 208 -19.97 10.53 -1.44
C GLY A 208 -19.56 9.20 -0.83
N PHE A 209 -18.79 8.40 -1.56
CA PHE A 209 -18.42 7.02 -1.18
C PHE A 209 -17.35 6.94 -0.11
N GLY A 210 -16.41 7.90 -0.07
CA GLY A 210 -15.33 7.81 0.89
C GLY A 210 -14.10 8.68 0.57
N LEU A 211 -13.04 8.48 1.37
CA LEU A 211 -11.76 9.16 1.29
C LEU A 211 -10.63 8.13 1.30
N PHE A 212 -9.60 8.38 0.51
CA PHE A 212 -8.40 7.55 0.41
C PHE A 212 -7.16 8.33 0.83
N TYR A 213 -6.38 7.78 1.75
CA TYR A 213 -5.16 8.35 2.32
C TYR A 213 -3.94 7.48 1.93
N PRO A 214 -3.31 7.70 0.77
CA PRO A 214 -2.25 6.83 0.24
C PRO A 214 -1.03 6.72 1.16
N ASP A 215 -0.62 7.83 1.79
CA ASP A 215 0.56 7.89 2.65
C ASP A 215 0.35 7.18 4.00
N ARG A 216 -0.91 6.90 4.36
CA ARG A 216 -1.31 6.17 5.56
C ARG A 216 -1.77 4.74 5.28
N GLY A 217 -2.03 4.40 4.01
CA GLY A 217 -2.60 3.12 3.63
C GLY A 217 -4.01 2.92 4.17
N ILE A 218 -4.81 4.00 4.24
CA ILE A 218 -6.14 3.97 4.84
C ILE A 218 -7.19 4.40 3.81
N ILE A 219 -8.27 3.62 3.72
CA ILE A 219 -9.47 3.96 2.95
C ILE A 219 -10.62 4.09 3.95
N ILE A 220 -11.24 5.26 4.00
CA ILE A 220 -12.45 5.51 4.79
C ILE A 220 -13.64 5.49 3.84
N LEU A 221 -14.62 4.62 4.09
CA LEU A 221 -15.82 4.51 3.30
C LEU A 221 -17.03 5.03 4.10
N ASN A 222 -17.98 5.61 3.39
CA ASN A 222 -19.27 6.05 3.93
C ASN A 222 -20.27 4.86 3.92
N PRO A 223 -20.64 4.30 5.08
CA PRO A 223 -21.50 3.12 5.13
C PRO A 223 -22.85 3.33 4.44
N SER A 224 -23.46 4.51 4.61
CA SER A 224 -24.73 4.86 3.97
C SER A 224 -24.63 4.81 2.44
N ALA A 225 -23.61 5.43 1.87
CA ALA A 225 -23.39 5.45 0.42
C ALA A 225 -23.05 4.04 -0.13
N ILE A 226 -22.24 3.28 0.58
CA ILE A 226 -21.91 1.91 0.21
C ILE A 226 -23.16 1.02 0.28
N GLY A 227 -23.94 1.10 1.37
CA GLY A 227 -25.18 0.33 1.53
C GLY A 227 -26.23 0.64 0.48
N ALA A 228 -26.42 1.92 0.13
CA ALA A 228 -27.34 2.33 -0.94
C ALA A 228 -26.91 1.79 -2.32
N THR A 229 -25.60 1.59 -2.53
CA THR A 229 -25.07 1.14 -3.81
C THR A 229 -24.98 -0.38 -3.89
N VAL A 230 -24.37 -1.02 -2.90
CA VAL A 230 -24.07 -2.47 -2.89
C VAL A 230 -25.27 -3.30 -2.42
N GLY A 231 -26.03 -2.79 -1.45
CA GLY A 231 -27.21 -3.46 -0.91
C GLY A 231 -26.90 -4.48 0.18
N ASP A 232 -27.70 -5.54 0.24
CA ASP A 232 -27.64 -6.56 1.28
C ASP A 232 -26.62 -7.66 0.97
N ILE A 233 -25.97 -8.15 1.99
CA ILE A 233 -25.24 -9.42 1.95
C ILE A 233 -26.20 -10.53 2.33
N ALA A 234 -26.33 -11.53 1.48
CA ALA A 234 -27.33 -12.59 1.62
C ALA A 234 -27.30 -13.23 3.01
N GLY A 235 -28.42 -13.15 3.72
CA GLY A 235 -28.61 -13.70 5.05
C GLY A 235 -27.93 -12.94 6.21
N GLN A 236 -27.30 -11.79 5.95
CA GLN A 236 -26.53 -11.05 6.96
C GLN A 236 -26.98 -9.61 7.17
N GLY A 237 -27.56 -8.95 6.14
CA GLY A 237 -28.05 -7.58 6.20
C GLY A 237 -27.32 -6.62 5.25
N ASN A 238 -27.71 -5.34 5.32
CA ASN A 238 -27.22 -4.28 4.45
C ASN A 238 -25.87 -3.74 4.91
N VAL A 239 -24.96 -3.49 3.97
CA VAL A 239 -23.61 -2.94 4.23
C VAL A 239 -23.68 -1.44 4.63
N SER A 240 -24.82 -0.93 5.05
CA SER A 240 -25.01 0.45 5.49
C SER A 240 -24.59 0.75 6.93
N GLY A 241 -24.01 -0.23 7.63
CA GLY A 241 -23.63 -0.05 9.03
C GLY A 241 -24.82 -0.02 10.02
N SER A 242 -26.00 -0.46 9.58
CA SER A 242 -27.25 -0.34 10.35
C SER A 242 -27.56 -1.54 11.26
N LEU A 243 -26.64 -2.49 11.42
CA LEU A 243 -26.87 -3.60 12.35
C LEU A 243 -27.01 -3.08 13.78
N SER A 244 -28.09 -3.52 14.44
CA SER A 244 -28.39 -3.14 15.82
C SER A 244 -27.54 -3.91 16.82
N VAL A 245 -27.37 -3.33 18.01
CA VAL A 245 -26.53 -3.82 19.12
C VAL A 245 -26.86 -5.24 19.62
N SER A 246 -28.01 -5.80 19.27
CA SER A 246 -28.45 -7.13 19.73
C SER A 246 -27.93 -8.30 18.89
N ALA A 247 -27.47 -8.04 17.70
CA ALA A 247 -26.82 -9.04 16.87
C ALA A 247 -25.32 -8.89 17.07
N GLU A 248 -24.58 -9.95 17.12
CA GLU A 248 -23.14 -9.99 17.29
C GLU A 248 -22.36 -9.01 16.40
N GLN A 249 -22.61 -7.74 16.52
CA GLN A 249 -21.92 -6.51 16.16
C GLN A 249 -20.97 -6.58 14.97
N GLU A 250 -21.41 -7.17 13.90
CA GLU A 250 -20.52 -7.51 12.80
C GLU A 250 -20.66 -6.58 11.59
N ASN A 251 -20.91 -5.27 11.82
CA ASN A 251 -20.92 -4.31 10.70
C ASN A 251 -19.63 -4.39 9.87
N HIS A 252 -18.46 -4.46 10.50
CA HIS A 252 -17.19 -4.63 9.80
C HIS A 252 -17.08 -5.98 9.08
N LYS A 253 -17.70 -7.04 9.60
CA LYS A 253 -17.76 -8.34 8.91
C LYS A 253 -18.62 -8.28 7.65
N LEU A 254 -19.72 -7.52 7.64
CA LEU A 254 -20.50 -7.29 6.42
C LEU A 254 -19.64 -6.71 5.31
N LEU A 255 -18.79 -5.72 5.63
CA LEU A 255 -17.88 -5.18 4.63
C LEU A 255 -16.85 -6.22 4.18
N VAL A 256 -16.27 -7.01 5.10
CA VAL A 256 -15.35 -8.10 4.74
C VAL A 256 -16.02 -9.10 3.80
N ASN A 257 -17.24 -9.51 4.10
CA ASN A 257 -17.99 -10.45 3.27
C ASN A 257 -18.33 -9.84 1.88
N SER A 258 -18.64 -8.56 1.83
CA SER A 258 -18.84 -7.85 0.56
C SER A 258 -17.56 -7.80 -0.28
N ILE A 259 -16.40 -7.62 0.35
CA ILE A 259 -15.09 -7.67 -0.30
C ILE A 259 -14.80 -9.09 -0.83
N ASP A 260 -15.03 -10.11 -0.02
CA ASP A 260 -14.83 -11.53 -0.41
C ASP A 260 -15.72 -11.92 -1.58
N LEU A 261 -17.00 -11.55 -1.54
CA LEU A 261 -17.94 -11.75 -2.65
C LEU A 261 -17.56 -10.95 -3.90
N GLY A 262 -16.88 -9.80 -3.73
CA GLY A 262 -16.35 -8.99 -4.81
C GLY A 262 -15.14 -9.62 -5.51
N ALA A 263 -14.46 -10.55 -4.84
CA ALA A 263 -13.40 -11.43 -5.31
C ALA A 263 -12.21 -10.74 -6.03
N ASP A 264 -12.03 -9.43 -5.83
CA ASP A 264 -10.88 -8.71 -6.40
C ASP A 264 -10.64 -7.38 -5.66
N PHE A 265 -9.49 -7.31 -4.98
CA PHE A 265 -8.94 -6.07 -4.48
C PHE A 265 -7.57 -5.86 -5.12
N GLN A 266 -7.53 -5.09 -6.18
CA GLN A 266 -6.29 -4.74 -6.87
C GLN A 266 -5.66 -3.54 -6.20
N ALA A 267 -4.35 -3.59 -5.95
CA ALA A 267 -3.61 -2.45 -5.43
C ALA A 267 -2.12 -2.55 -5.71
N ARG A 268 -1.49 -1.39 -5.82
CA ARG A 268 -0.06 -1.24 -6.00
C ARG A 268 0.49 -0.32 -4.91
N ARG A 269 1.79 -0.47 -4.63
CA ARG A 269 2.57 0.45 -3.81
C ARG A 269 3.65 1.11 -4.64
N THR A 270 4.07 2.29 -4.24
CA THR A 270 5.22 2.98 -4.81
C THR A 270 6.25 3.28 -3.74
N GLU A 271 7.50 3.14 -4.12
CA GLU A 271 8.66 3.44 -3.29
C GLU A 271 9.61 4.34 -4.07
N ASN A 272 10.21 5.32 -3.38
CA ASN A 272 11.26 6.14 -3.96
C ASN A 272 12.61 5.49 -3.69
N VAL A 273 13.29 5.06 -4.74
CA VAL A 273 14.61 4.45 -4.64
C VAL A 273 15.67 5.44 -5.09
N SER A 274 16.57 5.82 -4.19
CA SER A 274 17.73 6.64 -4.55
C SER A 274 18.80 5.76 -5.15
N THR A 275 19.14 6.03 -6.41
CA THR A 275 20.15 5.29 -7.16
C THR A 275 21.31 6.23 -7.48
N GLN A 276 22.52 5.78 -7.23
CA GLN A 276 23.74 6.47 -7.67
C GLN A 276 24.45 5.63 -8.72
N HIS A 277 24.71 6.24 -9.86
CA HIS A 277 25.47 5.62 -10.94
C HIS A 277 26.87 6.23 -10.99
N PHE A 278 27.87 5.38 -10.84
CA PHE A 278 29.26 5.78 -10.91
C PHE A 278 29.85 5.37 -12.28
N PHE A 279 30.25 6.34 -13.07
CA PHE A 279 30.89 6.13 -14.36
C PHE A 279 32.39 6.43 -14.23
N VAL A 280 33.18 5.36 -14.11
CA VAL A 280 34.62 5.46 -13.94
C VAL A 280 35.30 4.99 -15.20
N ARG A 281 36.20 5.80 -15.73
CA ARG A 281 37.03 5.43 -16.86
C ARG A 281 38.32 4.79 -16.36
N ALA A 282 38.52 3.52 -16.66
CA ALA A 282 39.79 2.83 -16.51
C ALA A 282 40.55 2.85 -17.86
N THR A 283 41.70 3.48 -17.91
CA THR A 283 42.52 3.51 -19.11
C THR A 283 43.40 2.26 -19.20
N ASN A 284 43.78 1.85 -20.40
CA ASN A 284 44.66 0.71 -20.62
C ASN A 284 46.00 0.85 -19.89
N ARG A 285 46.48 2.09 -19.67
CA ARG A 285 47.71 2.36 -18.93
C ARG A 285 47.64 2.12 -17.42
N GLU A 286 46.42 2.18 -16.86
CA GLU A 286 46.19 2.07 -15.41
C GLU A 286 46.01 0.62 -14.96
N PHE A 287 45.35 -0.21 -15.78
CA PHE A 287 44.91 -1.57 -15.41
C PHE A 287 45.32 -2.60 -16.48
N ASN A 288 46.56 -2.56 -16.94
CA ASN A 288 47.08 -3.44 -17.97
C ASN A 288 47.84 -4.65 -17.45
N TYR A 289 47.72 -4.94 -16.16
CA TYR A 289 48.34 -6.06 -15.50
C TYR A 289 47.35 -6.88 -14.69
N SER A 290 47.52 -8.19 -14.63
CA SER A 290 46.70 -9.11 -13.86
C SER A 290 47.50 -9.74 -12.72
N ASN A 291 46.89 -9.84 -11.53
CA ASN A 291 47.47 -10.59 -10.39
C ASN A 291 47.13 -12.09 -10.47
N ASN A 292 46.50 -12.56 -11.52
CA ASN A 292 46.20 -13.97 -11.71
C ASN A 292 47.52 -14.72 -11.91
N PRO A 293 47.82 -15.79 -11.12
CA PRO A 293 49.04 -16.58 -11.26
C PRO A 293 49.26 -17.17 -12.66
N THR A 294 48.18 -17.36 -13.44
CA THR A 294 48.27 -17.87 -14.82
C THR A 294 48.63 -16.80 -15.84
N TYR A 295 48.75 -15.52 -15.43
CA TYR A 295 49.11 -14.43 -16.32
C TYR A 295 50.55 -14.44 -16.75
N VAL A 296 51.44 -14.92 -15.87
CA VAL A 296 52.89 -15.05 -16.11
C VAL A 296 53.30 -16.50 -15.89
N ASN A 297 54.08 -17.03 -16.83
CA ASN A 297 54.67 -18.34 -16.71
C ASN A 297 55.74 -18.40 -15.60
N THR A 298 56.13 -19.58 -15.18
CA THR A 298 57.18 -19.82 -14.15
C THR A 298 58.54 -19.25 -14.50
N ASN A 299 58.82 -19.03 -15.78
CA ASN A 299 60.03 -18.43 -16.31
C ASN A 299 59.99 -16.89 -16.41
N GLY A 300 58.87 -16.27 -15.97
CA GLY A 300 58.71 -14.81 -15.98
C GLY A 300 58.20 -14.23 -17.30
N THR A 301 57.89 -15.03 -18.30
CA THR A 301 57.30 -14.59 -19.57
C THR A 301 55.78 -14.56 -19.47
N PHE A 302 55.12 -13.71 -20.30
CA PHE A 302 53.66 -13.70 -20.35
C PHE A 302 53.14 -15.03 -20.89
N ALA A 303 52.08 -15.55 -20.29
CA ALA A 303 51.40 -16.75 -20.75
C ALA A 303 50.81 -16.58 -22.16
N GLU A 304 50.32 -15.37 -22.43
CA GLU A 304 49.80 -14.94 -23.71
C GLU A 304 50.72 -13.89 -24.34
N THR A 305 51.37 -14.20 -25.44
CA THR A 305 52.34 -13.32 -26.12
C THR A 305 51.70 -12.02 -26.65
N THR A 306 50.41 -12.02 -26.89
CA THR A 306 49.67 -10.82 -27.31
C THR A 306 49.68 -9.70 -26.25
N PHE A 307 49.90 -10.03 -24.97
CA PHE A 307 50.01 -9.03 -23.91
C PHE A 307 51.30 -8.18 -23.97
N GLU A 308 52.30 -8.58 -24.74
CA GLU A 308 53.49 -7.76 -24.96
C GLU A 308 53.23 -6.56 -25.85
N THR A 309 52.29 -6.68 -26.79
CA THR A 309 51.99 -5.65 -27.79
C THR A 309 50.64 -4.98 -27.58
N ASP A 310 49.62 -5.73 -27.13
CA ASP A 310 48.25 -5.25 -26.93
C ASP A 310 47.65 -5.87 -25.66
N PRO A 311 48.07 -5.42 -24.46
CA PRO A 311 47.59 -5.98 -23.20
C PRO A 311 46.10 -5.68 -23.02
N LYS A 312 45.30 -6.74 -22.85
CA LYS A 312 43.88 -6.66 -22.57
C LYS A 312 43.54 -7.38 -21.28
N THR A 313 43.15 -6.65 -20.26
CA THR A 313 42.69 -7.23 -19.00
C THR A 313 41.19 -6.98 -18.87
N TYR A 314 40.49 -7.96 -18.32
CA TYR A 314 39.05 -7.85 -18.08
C TYR A 314 38.81 -7.61 -16.59
N ILE A 315 38.02 -6.58 -16.28
CA ILE A 315 37.57 -6.28 -14.92
C ILE A 315 36.54 -7.32 -14.52
N THR A 316 36.84 -8.09 -13.46
CA THR A 316 35.94 -9.12 -12.95
C THR A 316 35.11 -8.64 -11.74
N THR A 317 35.64 -7.68 -11.00
CA THR A 317 35.00 -7.17 -9.78
C THR A 317 35.32 -5.70 -9.61
N VAL A 318 34.31 -4.94 -9.20
CA VAL A 318 34.44 -3.52 -8.83
C VAL A 318 33.89 -3.35 -7.43
N GLY A 319 34.66 -2.76 -6.55
CA GLY A 319 34.25 -2.39 -5.19
C GLY A 319 34.22 -0.88 -5.05
N LEU A 320 33.24 -0.36 -4.31
CA LEU A 320 33.20 1.02 -3.87
C LEU A 320 33.81 1.12 -2.47
N LEU A 321 34.72 2.05 -2.29
CA LEU A 321 35.41 2.28 -1.01
C LEU A 321 35.10 3.70 -0.54
N ASN A 322 34.96 3.87 0.78
CA ASN A 322 34.91 5.19 1.40
C ASN A 322 36.34 5.78 1.55
N ASP A 323 36.44 7.01 2.07
CA ASP A 323 37.77 7.68 2.28
C ASP A 323 38.64 6.97 3.31
N ALA A 324 38.09 6.11 4.15
CA ALA A 324 38.81 5.24 5.08
C ALA A 324 39.31 3.92 4.44
N ASN A 325 39.09 3.73 3.13
CA ASN A 325 39.36 2.50 2.37
C ASN A 325 38.54 1.29 2.86
N GLU A 326 37.36 1.50 3.37
CA GLU A 326 36.43 0.44 3.74
C GLU A 326 35.44 0.23 2.60
N LEU A 327 35.10 -1.03 2.34
CA LEU A 327 34.10 -1.39 1.33
C LEU A 327 32.70 -0.91 1.80
N ILE A 328 32.00 -0.18 0.92
CA ILE A 328 30.65 0.33 1.18
C ILE A 328 29.60 -0.71 0.81
#